data_4b26ec9a61edd6ec4e6fb3233b26b5b6
#
_entry.id   4b26ec9a61edd6ec4e6fb3233b26b5b6
#
_cell.length_a   1.000
_cell.length_b   1.000
_cell.length_c   1.000
_cell.angle_alpha   90.00
_cell.angle_beta   90.00
_cell.angle_gamma   90.00
#
_symmetry.space_group_name_H-M   'P 1'
#
loop_
_entity.id
_entity.type
_entity.pdbx_description
1 polymer ?
#
loop_
_entity_poly.entity_id
_entity_poly.type
_entity_poly.pdbx_seq_one_letter_code
_entity_poly.pdbx_strand_id
1 'polypeptide(L)'
;MSNNDFGERLLKLYDALAGHFAHEPHWWPIVTDAPQFEMIVGAVLVQQTRWETVEAAIVRMHEAGLMRPQALAAADTQALAALIRPCAFQGQKALGLQMIARYLAERYGGDVGALLRQPRAPLRAELMAMPRVGQETADTIMLYAGGHPVFIVDAYARRLLARLGLLPSFDFARAPYDTVQTLVEAAATTIVPALPVSLTEFFWNFHALIIEECIHHCLANNPRQDRPGLRRAFVDPRKCAEHCLECAGCPLRAMCASYHPRG
;
A
#
# COMPACT_ATOMS: atom_id res chain seq x y z
N MET A 1 -2.28 26.23 -12.50
CA MET A 1 -1.36 25.87 -11.40
C MET A 1 -0.14 25.22 -12.04
N SER A 2 1.06 25.66 -11.65
CA SER A 2 2.32 25.06 -12.11
C SER A 2 2.61 23.75 -11.38
N ASN A 3 3.47 22.88 -11.96
CA ASN A 3 3.95 21.68 -11.27
C ASN A 3 4.62 22.00 -9.91
N ASN A 4 5.22 23.19 -9.76
CA ASN A 4 5.78 23.66 -8.51
C ASN A 4 4.74 23.82 -7.40
N ASP A 5 3.54 24.35 -7.71
CA ASP A 5 2.47 24.53 -6.73
C ASP A 5 1.92 23.17 -6.21
N PHE A 6 1.83 22.16 -7.09
CA PHE A 6 1.45 20.81 -6.66
C PHE A 6 2.53 20.16 -5.78
N GLY A 7 3.81 20.31 -6.13
CA GLY A 7 4.93 19.81 -5.33
C GLY A 7 4.96 20.41 -3.91
N GLU A 8 4.77 21.73 -3.78
CA GLU A 8 4.71 22.40 -2.47
C GLU A 8 3.53 21.90 -1.62
N ARG A 9 2.38 21.64 -2.22
CA ARG A 9 1.22 21.07 -1.51
C ARG A 9 1.44 19.62 -1.11
N LEU A 10 2.12 18.85 -1.95
CA LEU A 10 2.51 17.47 -1.63
C LEU A 10 3.48 17.41 -0.46
N LEU A 11 4.45 18.34 -0.41
CA LEU A 11 5.38 18.48 0.71
C LEU A 11 4.63 18.82 2.00
N LYS A 12 3.75 19.81 1.98
CA LYS A 12 2.93 20.18 3.14
C LYS A 12 2.06 19.03 3.63
N LEU A 13 1.54 18.22 2.71
CA LEU A 13 0.79 17.00 3.04
C LEU A 13 1.69 15.99 3.75
N TYR A 14 2.86 15.71 3.19
CA TYR A 14 3.83 14.79 3.79
C TYR A 14 4.23 15.24 5.20
N ASP A 15 4.62 16.51 5.37
CA ASP A 15 5.05 17.07 6.66
C ASP A 15 3.94 17.02 7.71
N ALA A 16 2.71 17.33 7.33
CA ALA A 16 1.56 17.27 8.24
C ALA A 16 1.29 15.84 8.72
N LEU A 17 1.39 14.85 7.83
CA LEU A 17 1.22 13.43 8.17
C LEU A 17 2.39 12.93 9.03
N ALA A 18 3.63 13.20 8.62
CA ALA A 18 4.84 12.78 9.33
C ALA A 18 4.96 13.42 10.72
N GLY A 19 4.44 14.63 10.89
CA GLY A 19 4.39 15.31 12.21
C GLY A 19 3.28 14.79 13.13
N HIS A 20 2.28 14.09 12.59
CA HIS A 20 1.14 13.60 13.37
C HIS A 20 1.26 12.13 13.73
N PHE A 21 1.67 11.28 12.81
CA PHE A 21 1.79 9.84 13.01
C PHE A 21 3.21 9.48 13.44
N ALA A 22 3.32 8.58 14.42
CA ALA A 22 4.61 8.04 14.84
C ALA A 22 5.28 7.34 13.64
N HIS A 23 6.57 7.65 13.46
CA HIS A 23 7.37 7.06 12.40
C HIS A 23 7.84 5.68 12.85
N GLU A 24 7.28 4.64 12.25
CA GLU A 24 7.77 3.28 12.44
C GLU A 24 8.94 3.05 11.48
N PRO A 25 10.12 2.61 11.96
CA PRO A 25 11.30 2.41 11.11
C PRO A 25 11.06 1.39 9.99
N HIS A 26 10.09 0.49 10.19
CA HIS A 26 9.72 -0.55 9.24
C HIS A 26 8.20 -0.66 9.20
N TRP A 27 7.59 0.05 8.26
CA TRP A 27 6.13 0.00 8.02
C TRP A 27 5.60 -1.38 7.65
N TRP A 28 6.48 -2.26 7.17
CA TRP A 28 6.16 -3.64 6.87
C TRP A 28 6.83 -4.53 7.91
N PRO A 29 6.13 -4.98 8.94
CA PRO A 29 6.71 -5.86 9.95
C PRO A 29 7.09 -7.20 9.33
N ILE A 30 8.33 -7.60 9.52
CA ILE A 30 8.90 -8.85 9.01
C ILE A 30 8.86 -9.90 10.12
N VAL A 31 8.29 -11.05 9.80
CA VAL A 31 8.13 -12.20 10.72
C VAL A 31 9.17 -13.29 10.44
N THR A 32 9.67 -13.37 9.20
CA THR A 32 10.50 -14.48 8.74
C THR A 32 11.94 -14.07 8.42
N ASP A 33 12.81 -15.05 8.20
CA ASP A 33 14.20 -14.87 7.75
C ASP A 33 14.31 -14.60 6.23
N ALA A 34 13.18 -14.53 5.53
CA ALA A 34 13.12 -14.32 4.08
C ALA A 34 12.30 -13.04 3.73
N PRO A 35 12.76 -11.84 4.13
CA PRO A 35 11.96 -10.62 4.10
C PRO A 35 11.41 -10.28 2.71
N GLN A 36 12.21 -10.41 1.66
CA GLN A 36 11.78 -10.09 0.30
C GLN A 36 10.68 -11.03 -0.19
N PHE A 37 10.79 -12.33 0.10
CA PHE A 37 9.74 -13.29 -0.27
C PHE A 37 8.49 -13.08 0.57
N GLU A 38 8.65 -12.80 1.86
CA GLU A 38 7.54 -12.46 2.75
C GLU A 38 6.75 -11.24 2.24
N MET A 39 7.43 -10.19 1.80
CA MET A 39 6.78 -9.00 1.23
C MET A 39 6.00 -9.34 -0.05
N ILE A 40 6.52 -10.23 -0.93
CA ILE A 40 5.79 -10.71 -2.11
C ILE A 40 4.52 -11.47 -1.69
N VAL A 41 4.65 -12.39 -0.76
CA VAL A 41 3.51 -13.16 -0.22
C VAL A 41 2.49 -12.22 0.43
N GLY A 42 2.95 -11.32 1.28
CA GLY A 42 2.12 -10.33 1.95
C GLY A 42 1.37 -9.41 1.00
N ALA A 43 2.02 -8.93 -0.06
CA ALA A 43 1.40 -8.09 -1.09
C ALA A 43 0.25 -8.79 -1.82
N VAL A 44 0.32 -10.10 -2.00
CA VAL A 44 -0.80 -10.91 -2.53
C VAL A 44 -1.86 -11.14 -1.46
N LEU A 45 -1.47 -11.45 -0.24
CA LEU A 45 -2.41 -11.76 0.83
C LEU A 45 -3.22 -10.53 1.30
N VAL A 46 -2.65 -9.33 1.26
CA VAL A 46 -3.31 -8.10 1.75
C VAL A 46 -4.45 -7.62 0.84
N GLN A 47 -4.53 -8.12 -0.39
CA GLN A 47 -5.63 -7.79 -1.31
C GLN A 47 -6.99 -8.08 -0.64
N GLN A 48 -7.77 -7.03 -0.36
CA GLN A 48 -9.07 -7.09 0.31
C GLN A 48 -9.04 -7.81 1.68
N THR A 49 -7.91 -7.77 2.37
CA THR A 49 -7.70 -8.43 3.66
C THR A 49 -7.00 -7.45 4.60
N ARG A 50 -7.37 -7.44 5.89
CA ARG A 50 -6.71 -6.61 6.90
C ARG A 50 -5.32 -7.14 7.20
N TRP A 51 -4.41 -6.23 7.53
CA TRP A 51 -3.03 -6.58 7.82
C TRP A 51 -2.88 -7.60 8.96
N GLU A 52 -3.60 -7.44 10.05
CA GLU A 52 -3.53 -8.37 11.20
C GLU A 52 -3.90 -9.82 10.80
N THR A 53 -4.79 -9.95 9.81
CA THR A 53 -5.15 -11.26 9.25
C THR A 53 -4.05 -11.82 8.36
N VAL A 54 -3.37 -10.97 7.61
CA VAL A 54 -2.24 -11.33 6.73
C VAL A 54 -1.06 -11.77 7.58
N GLU A 55 -0.69 -10.99 8.60
CA GLU A 55 0.38 -11.30 9.54
C GLU A 55 0.18 -12.68 10.19
N ALA A 56 -1.01 -12.92 10.72
CA ALA A 56 -1.34 -14.24 11.30
C ALA A 56 -1.28 -15.38 10.27
N ALA A 57 -1.56 -15.12 8.99
CA ALA A 57 -1.40 -16.11 7.93
C ALA A 57 0.08 -16.37 7.60
N ILE A 58 0.90 -15.31 7.54
CA ILE A 58 2.36 -15.40 7.33
C ILE A 58 3.01 -16.23 8.45
N VAL A 59 2.65 -15.97 9.71
CA VAL A 59 3.14 -16.75 10.87
C VAL A 59 2.85 -18.24 10.67
N ARG A 60 1.60 -18.60 10.37
CA ARG A 60 1.22 -20.01 10.13
C ARG A 60 1.97 -20.64 8.93
N MET A 61 2.17 -19.88 7.86
CA MET A 61 2.95 -20.35 6.70
C MET A 61 4.42 -20.53 7.08
N HIS A 62 4.97 -19.66 7.92
CA HIS A 62 6.34 -19.77 8.41
C HIS A 62 6.52 -21.01 9.29
N GLU A 63 5.64 -21.23 10.26
CA GLU A 63 5.62 -22.42 11.13
C GLU A 63 5.48 -23.72 10.33
N ALA A 64 4.77 -23.68 9.19
CA ALA A 64 4.66 -24.79 8.25
C ALA A 64 5.87 -24.94 7.31
N GLY A 65 6.91 -24.10 7.41
CA GLY A 65 8.11 -24.15 6.59
C GLY A 65 7.90 -23.69 5.14
N LEU A 66 6.82 -22.94 4.84
CA LEU A 66 6.43 -22.56 3.48
C LEU A 66 6.96 -21.20 3.02
N MET A 67 7.72 -20.48 3.85
CA MET A 67 8.21 -19.13 3.51
C MET A 67 9.50 -19.15 2.68
N ARG A 68 9.59 -20.10 1.73
CA ARG A 68 10.65 -20.19 0.69
C ARG A 68 10.04 -20.58 -0.64
N PRO A 69 10.50 -20.03 -1.78
CA PRO A 69 9.89 -20.31 -3.10
C PRO A 69 9.74 -21.80 -3.40
N GLN A 70 10.79 -22.62 -3.18
CA GLN A 70 10.75 -24.05 -3.47
C GLN A 70 9.73 -24.80 -2.62
N ALA A 71 9.69 -24.49 -1.31
CA ALA A 71 8.77 -25.13 -0.37
C ALA A 71 7.31 -24.77 -0.70
N LEU A 72 7.04 -23.49 -0.96
CA LEU A 72 5.70 -23.01 -1.31
C LEU A 72 5.23 -23.56 -2.67
N ALA A 73 6.11 -23.67 -3.65
CA ALA A 73 5.82 -24.25 -4.96
C ALA A 73 5.41 -25.74 -4.88
N ALA A 74 6.01 -26.48 -3.93
CA ALA A 74 5.79 -27.91 -3.70
C ALA A 74 4.62 -28.20 -2.73
N ALA A 75 4.08 -27.20 -2.06
CA ALA A 75 3.03 -27.38 -1.05
C ALA A 75 1.72 -27.93 -1.66
N ASP A 76 0.94 -28.64 -0.86
CA ASP A 76 -0.43 -28.96 -1.25
C ASP A 76 -1.31 -27.70 -1.24
N THR A 77 -2.04 -27.47 -2.33
CA THR A 77 -2.84 -26.25 -2.50
C THR A 77 -3.96 -26.14 -1.48
N GLN A 78 -4.56 -27.26 -1.07
CA GLN A 78 -5.65 -27.25 -0.08
C GLN A 78 -5.09 -26.98 1.31
N ALA A 79 -3.95 -27.55 1.66
CA ALA A 79 -3.25 -27.28 2.91
C ALA A 79 -2.83 -25.79 2.99
N LEU A 80 -2.27 -25.25 1.89
CA LEU A 80 -1.94 -23.83 1.83
C LEU A 80 -3.18 -22.94 1.98
N ALA A 81 -4.27 -23.24 1.30
CA ALA A 81 -5.53 -22.51 1.42
C ALA A 81 -6.09 -22.57 2.86
N ALA A 82 -5.90 -23.67 3.57
CA ALA A 82 -6.30 -23.80 4.97
C ALA A 82 -5.47 -22.88 5.88
N LEU A 83 -4.15 -22.77 5.69
CA LEU A 83 -3.27 -21.87 6.44
C LEU A 83 -3.66 -20.41 6.28
N ILE A 84 -4.06 -20.00 5.07
CA ILE A 84 -4.45 -18.62 4.75
C ILE A 84 -5.97 -18.40 4.77
N ARG A 85 -6.75 -19.33 5.34
CA ARG A 85 -8.22 -19.33 5.33
C ARG A 85 -8.87 -18.01 5.76
N PRO A 86 -8.36 -17.26 6.76
CA PRO A 86 -8.94 -15.97 7.13
C PRO A 86 -8.77 -14.87 6.08
N CYS A 87 -7.85 -15.03 5.11
CA CYS A 87 -7.67 -14.09 4.03
C CYS A 87 -8.79 -14.23 2.98
N ALA A 88 -9.33 -13.11 2.52
CA ALA A 88 -10.33 -13.12 1.45
C ALA A 88 -9.80 -13.87 0.21
N PHE A 89 -10.65 -14.63 -0.45
CA PHE A 89 -10.30 -15.39 -1.66
C PHE A 89 -9.15 -16.39 -1.49
N GLN A 90 -9.07 -17.05 -0.33
CA GLN A 90 -7.96 -17.94 0.06
C GLN A 90 -7.58 -18.98 -1.00
N GLY A 91 -8.56 -19.65 -1.63
CA GLY A 91 -8.27 -20.66 -2.64
C GLY A 91 -7.57 -20.09 -3.88
N GLN A 92 -8.02 -18.93 -4.36
CA GLN A 92 -7.39 -18.25 -5.49
C GLN A 92 -6.02 -17.68 -5.13
N LYS A 93 -5.87 -17.18 -3.90
CA LYS A 93 -4.58 -16.68 -3.40
C LYS A 93 -3.58 -17.82 -3.22
N ALA A 94 -4.01 -18.96 -2.68
CA ALA A 94 -3.15 -20.14 -2.55
C ALA A 94 -2.59 -20.57 -3.90
N LEU A 95 -3.46 -20.73 -4.89
CA LEU A 95 -3.04 -21.08 -6.25
C LEU A 95 -2.10 -20.04 -6.86
N GLY A 96 -2.45 -18.74 -6.73
CA GLY A 96 -1.61 -17.65 -7.23
C GLY A 96 -0.23 -17.62 -6.59
N LEU A 97 -0.16 -17.77 -5.26
CA LEU A 97 1.11 -17.84 -4.51
C LEU A 97 1.96 -19.03 -4.94
N GLN A 98 1.37 -20.21 -5.15
CA GLN A 98 2.11 -21.37 -5.66
C GLN A 98 2.68 -21.13 -7.05
N MET A 99 1.90 -20.52 -7.95
CA MET A 99 2.39 -20.20 -9.31
C MET A 99 3.52 -19.20 -9.27
N ILE A 100 3.44 -18.15 -8.43
CA ILE A 100 4.51 -17.18 -8.22
C ILE A 100 5.77 -17.88 -7.65
N ALA A 101 5.59 -18.70 -6.64
CA ALA A 101 6.68 -19.45 -6.01
C ALA A 101 7.37 -20.42 -6.99
N ARG A 102 6.59 -21.12 -7.81
CA ARG A 102 7.11 -21.98 -8.86
C ARG A 102 7.90 -21.18 -9.90
N TYR A 103 7.37 -20.08 -10.37
CA TYR A 103 8.06 -19.17 -11.28
C TYR A 103 9.41 -18.72 -10.72
N LEU A 104 9.45 -18.30 -9.45
CA LEU A 104 10.69 -17.89 -8.77
C LEU A 104 11.67 -19.05 -8.64
N ALA A 105 11.21 -20.26 -8.30
CA ALA A 105 12.04 -21.43 -8.17
C ALA A 105 12.66 -21.85 -9.51
N GLU A 106 11.87 -21.88 -10.59
CA GLU A 106 12.30 -22.34 -11.92
C GLU A 106 13.20 -21.32 -12.63
N ARG A 107 12.84 -20.02 -12.57
CA ARG A 107 13.54 -18.98 -13.33
C ARG A 107 14.73 -18.38 -12.59
N TYR A 108 14.66 -18.31 -11.28
CA TYR A 108 15.68 -17.67 -10.42
C TYR A 108 16.32 -18.63 -9.41
N GLY A 109 16.04 -19.93 -9.47
CA GLY A 109 16.52 -20.87 -8.46
C GLY A 109 16.03 -20.54 -7.03
N GLY A 110 14.99 -19.72 -6.91
CA GLY A 110 14.47 -19.21 -5.64
C GLY A 110 15.18 -17.94 -5.12
N ASP A 111 16.15 -17.39 -5.85
CA ASP A 111 16.75 -16.08 -5.53
C ASP A 111 15.81 -14.94 -5.89
N VAL A 112 14.99 -14.55 -4.92
CA VAL A 112 14.05 -13.41 -5.04
C VAL A 112 14.81 -12.11 -5.30
N GLY A 113 15.99 -11.94 -4.72
CA GLY A 113 16.82 -10.77 -4.94
C GLY A 113 17.27 -10.63 -6.40
N ALA A 114 17.49 -11.73 -7.11
CA ALA A 114 17.83 -11.70 -8.55
C ALA A 114 16.68 -11.10 -9.39
N LEU A 115 15.42 -11.46 -9.09
CA LEU A 115 14.26 -10.81 -9.71
C LEU A 115 14.23 -9.31 -9.39
N LEU A 116 14.35 -8.96 -8.12
CA LEU A 116 14.13 -7.58 -7.62
C LEU A 116 15.26 -6.61 -8.02
N ARG A 117 16.46 -7.09 -8.33
CA ARG A 117 17.58 -6.25 -8.83
C ARG A 117 17.43 -5.79 -10.28
N GLN A 118 16.42 -6.24 -11.00
CA GLN A 118 16.18 -5.79 -12.37
C GLN A 118 15.87 -4.28 -12.42
N PRO A 119 16.13 -3.60 -13.54
CA PRO A 119 15.67 -2.23 -13.75
C PRO A 119 14.15 -2.12 -13.63
N ARG A 120 13.66 -0.94 -13.21
CA ARG A 120 12.25 -0.69 -12.87
C ARG A 120 11.25 -1.21 -13.94
N ALA A 121 11.44 -0.85 -15.20
CA ALA A 121 10.44 -1.17 -16.24
C ALA A 121 10.37 -2.68 -16.56
N PRO A 122 11.49 -3.40 -16.78
CA PRO A 122 11.48 -4.87 -16.91
C PRO A 122 10.90 -5.56 -15.69
N LEU A 123 11.30 -5.17 -14.47
CA LEU A 123 10.78 -5.75 -13.24
C LEU A 123 9.26 -5.62 -13.14
N ARG A 124 8.73 -4.39 -13.37
CA ARG A 124 7.28 -4.15 -13.32
C ARG A 124 6.52 -5.00 -14.32
N ALA A 125 7.02 -5.09 -15.56
CA ALA A 125 6.40 -5.92 -16.59
C ALA A 125 6.39 -7.40 -16.22
N GLU A 126 7.50 -7.90 -15.67
CA GLU A 126 7.62 -9.29 -15.24
C GLU A 126 6.71 -9.61 -14.05
N LEU A 127 6.65 -8.73 -13.05
CA LEU A 127 5.73 -8.87 -11.92
C LEU A 127 4.27 -8.87 -12.36
N MET A 128 3.89 -7.97 -13.26
CA MET A 128 2.51 -7.88 -13.78
C MET A 128 2.12 -9.08 -14.66
N ALA A 129 3.07 -9.84 -15.18
CA ALA A 129 2.79 -11.10 -15.87
C ALA A 129 2.50 -12.27 -14.90
N MET A 130 2.78 -12.09 -13.61
CA MET A 130 2.48 -13.11 -12.59
C MET A 130 0.98 -13.14 -12.23
N PRO A 131 0.44 -14.31 -11.85
CA PRO A 131 -0.95 -14.41 -11.44
C PRO A 131 -1.24 -13.57 -10.20
N ARG A 132 -2.39 -12.89 -10.17
CA ARG A 132 -2.83 -12.05 -9.07
C ARG A 132 -2.00 -10.78 -8.85
N VAL A 133 -1.05 -10.46 -9.71
CA VAL A 133 -0.23 -9.25 -9.61
C VAL A 133 -0.72 -8.23 -10.64
N GLY A 134 -1.50 -7.24 -10.17
CA GLY A 134 -1.84 -6.04 -10.94
C GLY A 134 -0.85 -4.91 -10.68
N GLN A 135 -1.10 -3.72 -11.26
CA GLN A 135 -0.25 -2.54 -11.12
C GLN A 135 0.07 -2.20 -9.66
N GLU A 136 -0.97 -2.10 -8.81
CA GLU A 136 -0.83 -1.80 -7.37
C GLU A 136 0.05 -2.84 -6.66
N THR A 137 -0.19 -4.14 -6.89
CA THR A 137 0.59 -5.20 -6.25
C THR A 137 2.02 -5.24 -6.76
N ALA A 138 2.25 -5.03 -8.07
CA ALA A 138 3.58 -4.95 -8.63
C ALA A 138 4.38 -3.78 -8.03
N ASP A 139 3.77 -2.60 -7.96
CA ASP A 139 4.41 -1.40 -7.40
C ASP A 139 4.64 -1.53 -5.89
N THR A 140 3.75 -2.23 -5.15
CA THR A 140 3.96 -2.58 -3.74
C THR A 140 5.18 -3.48 -3.56
N ILE A 141 5.32 -4.54 -4.37
CA ILE A 141 6.49 -5.43 -4.35
C ILE A 141 7.75 -4.65 -4.72
N MET A 142 7.71 -3.83 -5.76
CA MET A 142 8.85 -3.03 -6.19
C MET A 142 9.31 -2.06 -5.12
N LEU A 143 8.40 -1.39 -4.44
CA LEU A 143 8.74 -0.43 -3.40
C LEU A 143 9.30 -1.14 -2.16
N TYR A 144 8.52 -2.04 -1.56
CA TYR A 144 8.84 -2.62 -0.26
C TYR A 144 9.88 -3.74 -0.32
N ALA A 145 9.79 -4.65 -1.28
CA ALA A 145 10.73 -5.76 -1.41
C ALA A 145 11.96 -5.42 -2.26
N GLY A 146 11.77 -4.58 -3.30
CA GLY A 146 12.80 -4.25 -4.27
C GLY A 146 13.55 -2.95 -3.99
N GLY A 147 13.03 -2.08 -3.13
CA GLY A 147 13.62 -0.77 -2.85
C GLY A 147 13.58 0.22 -4.03
N HIS A 148 12.72 -0.03 -5.02
CA HIS A 148 12.54 0.88 -6.14
C HIS A 148 11.69 2.09 -5.74
N PRO A 149 12.08 3.32 -6.09
CA PRO A 149 11.29 4.49 -5.80
C PRO A 149 10.06 4.56 -6.72
N VAL A 150 8.93 4.10 -6.22
CA VAL A 150 7.66 4.05 -6.95
C VAL A 150 6.51 4.47 -6.04
N PHE A 151 5.60 5.31 -6.55
CA PHE A 151 4.40 5.69 -5.84
C PHE A 151 3.27 4.68 -6.07
N ILE A 152 2.70 4.16 -5.00
CA ILE A 152 1.58 3.20 -5.05
C ILE A 152 0.26 3.98 -5.11
N VAL A 153 -0.52 3.75 -6.18
CA VAL A 153 -1.82 4.42 -6.39
C VAL A 153 -2.95 3.51 -5.95
N ASP A 154 -3.02 3.27 -4.66
CA ASP A 154 -4.07 2.45 -4.05
C ASP A 154 -5.37 3.23 -3.81
N ALA A 155 -6.39 2.57 -3.29
CA ALA A 155 -7.67 3.18 -2.98
C ALA A 155 -7.57 4.27 -1.88
N TYR A 156 -6.61 4.16 -0.97
CA TYR A 156 -6.36 5.15 0.08
C TYR A 156 -5.75 6.43 -0.52
N ALA A 157 -4.69 6.29 -1.32
CA ALA A 157 -4.04 7.40 -2.00
C ALA A 157 -5.02 8.17 -2.89
N ARG A 158 -5.80 7.46 -3.73
CA ARG A 158 -6.81 8.09 -4.59
C ARG A 158 -7.83 8.89 -3.79
N ARG A 159 -8.35 8.29 -2.72
CA ARG A 159 -9.36 8.93 -1.87
C ARG A 159 -8.83 10.17 -1.18
N LEU A 160 -7.64 10.06 -0.59
CA LEU A 160 -7.02 11.16 0.13
C LEU A 160 -6.71 12.33 -0.79
N LEU A 161 -5.99 12.08 -1.88
CA LEU A 161 -5.60 13.12 -2.85
C LEU A 161 -6.80 13.80 -3.50
N ALA A 162 -7.86 13.03 -3.82
CA ALA A 162 -9.10 13.59 -4.36
C ALA A 162 -9.81 14.50 -3.34
N ARG A 163 -9.93 14.10 -2.08
CA ARG A 163 -10.60 14.87 -1.03
C ARG A 163 -9.85 16.13 -0.63
N LEU A 164 -8.53 16.06 -0.63
CA LEU A 164 -7.70 17.22 -0.33
C LEU A 164 -7.78 18.30 -1.40
N GLY A 165 -8.12 17.94 -2.64
CA GLY A 165 -8.17 18.89 -3.75
C GLY A 165 -6.83 19.54 -4.03
N LEU A 166 -5.72 18.79 -3.87
CA LEU A 166 -4.36 19.30 -4.04
C LEU A 166 -4.13 19.88 -5.44
N LEU A 167 -4.80 19.33 -6.44
CA LEU A 167 -4.80 19.82 -7.81
C LEU A 167 -6.24 19.88 -8.31
N PRO A 168 -6.93 21.03 -8.20
CA PRO A 168 -8.38 21.15 -8.47
C PRO A 168 -8.80 20.78 -9.91
N SER A 169 -7.89 20.92 -10.86
CA SER A 169 -8.13 20.56 -12.28
C SER A 169 -7.90 19.08 -12.61
N PHE A 170 -7.53 18.25 -11.61
CA PHE A 170 -7.18 16.86 -11.83
C PHE A 170 -8.03 15.91 -10.97
N ASP A 171 -8.68 14.95 -11.61
CA ASP A 171 -9.53 13.96 -10.94
C ASP A 171 -8.71 12.74 -10.48
N PHE A 172 -8.11 12.81 -9.29
CA PHE A 172 -7.36 11.71 -8.69
C PHE A 172 -8.18 10.44 -8.49
N ALA A 173 -9.50 10.56 -8.33
CA ALA A 173 -10.36 9.40 -8.10
C ALA A 173 -10.55 8.54 -9.36
N ARG A 174 -10.59 9.17 -10.54
CA ARG A 174 -10.93 8.50 -11.81
C ARG A 174 -9.79 8.41 -12.81
N ALA A 175 -8.74 9.23 -12.66
CA ALA A 175 -7.60 9.23 -13.59
C ALA A 175 -6.95 7.84 -13.69
N PRO A 176 -6.37 7.46 -14.85
CA PRO A 176 -5.64 6.21 -15.01
C PRO A 176 -4.53 6.07 -13.97
N TYR A 177 -4.23 4.82 -13.57
CA TYR A 177 -3.21 4.51 -12.55
C TYR A 177 -1.88 5.18 -12.86
N ASP A 178 -1.33 4.92 -14.05
CA ASP A 178 -0.01 5.43 -14.45
C ASP A 178 0.02 6.97 -14.56
N THR A 179 -1.12 7.60 -14.86
CA THR A 179 -1.22 9.07 -14.89
C THR A 179 -1.08 9.69 -13.51
N VAL A 180 -1.77 9.11 -12.50
CA VAL A 180 -1.65 9.54 -11.10
C VAL A 180 -0.24 9.29 -10.59
N GLN A 181 0.30 8.10 -10.86
CA GLN A 181 1.64 7.72 -10.46
C GLN A 181 2.69 8.69 -11.00
N THR A 182 2.70 8.90 -12.31
CA THR A 182 3.65 9.82 -12.98
C THR A 182 3.57 11.24 -12.41
N LEU A 183 2.35 11.73 -12.16
CA LEU A 183 2.16 13.07 -11.61
C LEU A 183 2.77 13.22 -10.21
N VAL A 184 2.50 12.25 -9.32
CA VAL A 184 3.00 12.28 -7.93
C VAL A 184 4.51 12.04 -7.90
N GLU A 185 5.03 11.12 -8.69
CA GLU A 185 6.47 10.84 -8.78
C GLU A 185 7.26 12.04 -9.32
N ALA A 186 6.75 12.71 -10.33
CA ALA A 186 7.37 13.93 -10.86
C ALA A 186 7.44 15.04 -9.81
N ALA A 187 6.36 15.24 -9.05
CA ALA A 187 6.34 16.20 -7.95
C ALA A 187 7.32 15.79 -6.84
N ALA A 188 7.32 14.53 -6.42
CA ALA A 188 8.23 14.03 -5.39
C ALA A 188 9.71 14.19 -5.76
N THR A 189 10.07 13.97 -7.02
CA THR A 189 11.44 14.17 -7.53
C THR A 189 11.91 15.61 -7.37
N THR A 190 11.03 16.60 -7.37
CA THR A 190 11.39 18.01 -7.17
C THR A 190 11.51 18.41 -5.70
N ILE A 191 10.75 17.79 -4.80
CA ILE A 191 10.70 18.18 -3.38
C ILE A 191 11.65 17.36 -2.50
N VAL A 192 11.86 16.07 -2.78
CA VAL A 192 12.66 15.16 -1.97
C VAL A 192 14.12 15.60 -1.80
N PRO A 193 14.80 16.22 -2.80
CA PRO A 193 16.16 16.76 -2.59
C PRO A 193 16.30 17.74 -1.43
N ALA A 194 15.21 18.36 -0.97
CA ALA A 194 15.19 19.26 0.20
C ALA A 194 14.93 18.51 1.53
N LEU A 195 14.69 17.21 1.50
CA LEU A 195 14.39 16.37 2.66
C LEU A 195 15.60 15.51 3.05
N PRO A 196 15.73 15.09 4.32
CA PRO A 196 16.80 14.21 4.79
C PRO A 196 16.51 12.73 4.51
N VAL A 197 15.79 12.41 3.44
CA VAL A 197 15.39 11.05 3.07
C VAL A 197 15.61 10.79 1.59
N SER A 198 15.87 9.55 1.21
CA SER A 198 15.91 9.13 -0.18
C SER A 198 14.50 9.11 -0.80
N LEU A 199 14.42 9.09 -2.13
CA LEU A 199 13.12 9.00 -2.82
C LEU A 199 12.38 7.69 -2.50
N THR A 200 13.10 6.59 -2.28
CA THR A 200 12.52 5.30 -1.85
C THR A 200 11.91 5.42 -0.44
N GLU A 201 12.66 5.98 0.51
CA GLU A 201 12.18 6.20 1.88
C GLU A 201 11.00 7.16 1.91
N PHE A 202 11.04 8.21 1.09
CA PHE A 202 9.90 9.11 0.95
C PHE A 202 8.63 8.37 0.53
N PHE A 203 8.68 7.53 -0.51
CA PHE A 203 7.51 6.78 -0.94
C PHE A 203 7.08 5.70 0.05
N TRP A 204 8.01 5.04 0.73
CA TRP A 204 7.69 4.12 1.83
C TRP A 204 6.88 4.80 2.92
N ASN A 205 7.42 5.90 3.44
CA ASN A 205 6.78 6.67 4.49
C ASN A 205 5.46 7.25 4.02
N PHE A 206 5.44 7.84 2.83
CA PHE A 206 4.25 8.50 2.32
C PHE A 206 3.09 7.54 2.09
N HIS A 207 3.35 6.36 1.53
CA HIS A 207 2.33 5.32 1.37
C HIS A 207 1.77 4.87 2.73
N ALA A 208 2.62 4.57 3.69
CA ALA A 208 2.19 4.14 5.02
C ALA A 208 1.41 5.25 5.76
N LEU A 209 1.90 6.49 5.72
CA LEU A 209 1.23 7.65 6.32
C LEU A 209 -0.13 7.93 5.69
N ILE A 210 -0.28 7.75 4.37
CA ILE A 210 -1.58 7.83 3.69
C ILE A 210 -2.55 6.75 4.22
N ILE A 211 -2.06 5.53 4.42
CA ILE A 211 -2.88 4.45 4.99
C ILE A 211 -3.31 4.81 6.41
N GLU A 212 -2.38 5.24 7.29
CA GLU A 212 -2.69 5.65 8.66
C GLU A 212 -3.74 6.77 8.69
N GLU A 213 -3.58 7.82 7.90
CA GLU A 213 -4.58 8.88 7.77
C GLU A 213 -5.94 8.33 7.34
N CYS A 214 -5.95 7.42 6.38
CA CYS A 214 -7.17 6.88 5.81
C CYS A 214 -7.90 5.87 6.71
N ILE A 215 -7.22 5.24 7.66
CA ILE A 215 -7.85 4.35 8.64
C ILE A 215 -8.27 5.08 9.92
N HIS A 216 -7.68 6.23 10.21
CA HIS A 216 -7.99 7.01 11.41
C HIS A 216 -8.94 8.19 11.15
N HIS A 217 -8.77 8.90 10.05
CA HIS A 217 -9.50 10.15 9.76
C HIS A 217 -10.21 10.13 8.41
N CYS A 218 -9.48 9.92 7.31
CA CYS A 218 -10.02 9.99 5.96
C CYS A 218 -10.71 8.69 5.54
N LEU A 219 -11.77 8.30 6.26
CA LEU A 219 -12.47 7.03 6.10
C LEU A 219 -13.28 6.95 4.79
N ALA A 220 -13.46 5.72 4.25
CA ALA A 220 -14.21 5.52 3.01
C ALA A 220 -15.73 5.59 3.21
N ASN A 221 -16.25 5.05 4.34
CA ASN A 221 -17.68 5.02 4.69
C ASN A 221 -17.87 5.28 6.18
N ASN A 222 -19.12 5.45 6.65
CA ASN A 222 -19.43 5.69 8.05
C ASN A 222 -18.84 4.62 8.99
N PRO A 223 -18.20 5.04 10.08
CA PRO A 223 -17.77 4.11 11.11
C PRO A 223 -18.99 3.39 11.68
N ARG A 224 -18.92 2.08 11.83
CA ARG A 224 -19.85 1.35 12.67
C ARG A 224 -19.51 1.72 14.12
N GLN A 225 -20.33 2.56 14.72
CA GLN A 225 -20.16 3.04 16.10
C GLN A 225 -20.30 1.95 17.16
N ASP A 226 -20.73 0.76 16.76
CA ASP A 226 -21.20 -0.33 17.62
C ASP A 226 -20.10 -1.35 18.00
N ARG A 227 -18.85 -1.18 17.56
CA ARG A 227 -17.76 -2.09 17.90
C ARG A 227 -16.51 -1.36 18.38
N PRO A 228 -16.34 -1.20 19.71
CA PRO A 228 -15.09 -0.68 20.28
C PRO A 228 -13.90 -1.57 19.86
N GLY A 229 -12.82 -0.97 19.39
CA GLY A 229 -11.58 -1.69 19.02
C GLY A 229 -11.51 -2.19 17.58
N LEU A 230 -12.57 -2.08 16.76
CA LEU A 230 -12.45 -2.26 15.31
C LEU A 230 -11.99 -0.93 14.71
N ARG A 231 -10.88 -0.94 13.96
CA ARG A 231 -10.50 0.17 13.09
C ARG A 231 -11.71 0.54 12.25
N ARG A 232 -12.15 1.76 12.39
CA ARG A 232 -13.39 2.24 11.77
C ARG A 232 -13.19 2.30 10.27
N ALA A 233 -13.84 1.39 9.55
CA ALA A 233 -13.87 1.46 8.11
C ALA A 233 -15.15 2.19 7.70
N PHE A 234 -15.05 3.22 6.87
CA PHE A 234 -16.10 3.69 5.98
C PHE A 234 -17.02 4.84 6.43
N VAL A 235 -16.67 6.05 5.99
CA VAL A 235 -17.62 7.18 5.95
C VAL A 235 -18.10 7.37 4.51
N ASP A 236 -19.40 7.59 4.30
CA ASP A 236 -19.94 8.03 3.00
C ASP A 236 -19.28 9.39 2.64
N PRO A 237 -18.56 9.50 1.50
CA PRO A 237 -17.93 10.76 1.10
C PRO A 237 -18.87 11.95 1.07
N ARG A 238 -20.17 11.71 0.79
CA ARG A 238 -21.21 12.76 0.77
C ARG A 238 -21.60 13.23 2.16
N LYS A 239 -21.35 12.42 3.18
CA LYS A 239 -21.63 12.72 4.59
C LYS A 239 -20.39 13.17 5.37
N CYS A 240 -19.20 13.11 4.77
CA CYS A 240 -17.96 13.54 5.42
C CYS A 240 -18.01 15.01 5.82
N ALA A 241 -18.63 15.86 4.99
CA ALA A 241 -18.82 17.28 5.26
C ALA A 241 -19.81 17.55 6.42
N GLU A 242 -20.79 16.66 6.63
CA GLU A 242 -21.89 16.91 7.58
C GLU A 242 -21.65 16.34 8.97
N HIS A 243 -20.85 15.26 9.12
CA HIS A 243 -20.83 14.46 10.35
C HIS A 243 -19.44 13.95 10.77
N CYS A 244 -18.33 14.50 10.23
CA CYS A 244 -17.00 13.96 10.48
C CYS A 244 -16.45 14.40 11.84
N LEU A 245 -16.84 13.72 12.92
CA LEU A 245 -16.21 13.86 14.23
C LEU A 245 -14.72 13.48 14.18
N GLU A 246 -14.35 12.55 13.29
CA GLU A 246 -12.99 12.10 13.04
C GLU A 246 -12.10 13.20 12.46
N CYS A 247 -12.68 14.15 11.72
CA CYS A 247 -11.95 15.32 11.23
C CYS A 247 -11.53 16.30 12.34
N ALA A 248 -12.05 16.18 13.54
CA ALA A 248 -11.65 17.04 14.66
C ALA A 248 -10.17 16.89 15.02
N GLY A 249 -9.64 15.66 14.95
CA GLY A 249 -8.23 15.35 15.20
C GLY A 249 -7.38 15.19 13.93
N CYS A 250 -7.96 15.36 12.74
CA CYS A 250 -7.26 15.15 11.47
C CYS A 250 -6.18 16.22 11.24
N PRO A 251 -4.92 15.82 11.00
CA PRO A 251 -3.81 16.76 10.76
C PRO A 251 -3.99 17.55 9.47
N LEU A 252 -4.80 17.04 8.54
CA LEU A 252 -5.01 17.64 7.22
C LEU A 252 -6.24 18.55 7.15
N ARG A 253 -6.95 18.74 8.27
CA ARG A 253 -8.20 19.51 8.29
C ARG A 253 -8.09 20.89 7.66
N ALA A 254 -6.99 21.61 7.96
CA ALA A 254 -6.79 22.97 7.48
C ALA A 254 -6.54 23.06 5.96
N MET A 255 -6.09 21.98 5.33
CA MET A 255 -5.81 21.94 3.90
C MET A 255 -6.81 21.11 3.09
N CYS A 256 -7.81 20.51 3.75
CA CYS A 256 -8.76 19.60 3.12
C CYS A 256 -9.89 20.36 2.43
N ALA A 257 -9.98 20.30 1.11
CA ALA A 257 -11.04 20.92 0.33
C ALA A 257 -12.42 20.33 0.60
N SER A 258 -12.50 19.09 1.08
CA SER A 258 -13.74 18.40 1.45
C SER A 258 -14.19 18.68 2.89
N TYR A 259 -13.37 19.40 3.68
CA TYR A 259 -13.74 19.76 5.04
C TYR A 259 -14.51 21.09 5.04
N HIS A 260 -15.72 21.06 5.56
CA HIS A 260 -16.51 22.26 5.80
C HIS A 260 -16.78 22.37 7.31
N PRO A 261 -16.22 23.39 8.01
CA PRO A 261 -16.53 23.60 9.42
C PRO A 261 -18.05 23.85 9.56
N ARG A 262 -18.65 23.25 10.57
CA ARG A 262 -20.01 23.64 10.96
C ARG A 262 -19.96 25.10 11.44
N GLY A 263 -20.76 25.95 10.84
CA GLY A 263 -20.99 27.32 11.32
C GLY A 263 -21.64 27.31 12.69
#